data_85a3f97eaa806468e12b1714d4250482
#
_entry.id   85a3f97eaa806468e12b1714d4250482
#
_cell.length_a   1.000
_cell.length_b   1.000
_cell.length_c   1.000
_cell.angle_alpha   90.00
_cell.angle_beta   90.00
_cell.angle_gamma   90.00
#
_symmetry.space_group_name_H-M   'P 1'
#
loop_
_entity.id
_entity.type
_entity.pdbx_description
1 polymer ?
#
loop_
_entity_poly.entity_id
_entity_poly.type
_entity_poly.pdbx_seq_one_letter_code
_entity_poly.pdbx_strand_id
1 'polypeptide(L)'
;MRKFFVDNENIKDDKIFITGQDVNHIKNVLRLSIEEKILICDKSSAKNYVSKIENIENDLVECSIVEEVQGDSEGNVELHIFQGLPKADKMELIIQKGTELGISSFIPVKLSRCIVKLDGKDEVKKQDRWQKISEVAAKQSGRDIVPEVMHLKNLNETINMISEYDLFLVAFEEEKDNTLKNELLKLKDIKSEYKIACLVGPEGGLTKEEVLRLEENGAKVITLGNRILRTETVAMYIASTVMYELEMN
;
A
#
# COMPACT_ATOMS: atom_id res chain seq x y z
N MET A 1 -7.62 -7.17 -20.34
CA MET A 1 -8.76 -6.24 -20.22
C MET A 1 -8.26 -4.96 -19.56
N ARG A 2 -8.86 -3.78 -19.86
CA ARG A 2 -8.48 -2.54 -19.14
C ARG A 2 -9.15 -2.53 -17.78
N LYS A 3 -8.39 -2.13 -16.72
CA LYS A 3 -8.84 -2.14 -15.33
C LYS A 3 -9.11 -0.71 -14.83
N PHE A 4 -10.22 -0.52 -14.14
CA PHE A 4 -10.64 0.74 -13.52
C PHE A 4 -11.07 0.49 -12.10
N PHE A 5 -10.91 1.49 -11.22
CA PHE A 5 -11.34 1.42 -9.84
C PHE A 5 -12.52 2.34 -9.60
N VAL A 6 -13.53 1.84 -8.90
CA VAL A 6 -14.70 2.61 -8.49
C VAL A 6 -14.94 2.50 -6.99
N ASP A 7 -15.56 3.51 -6.42
CA ASP A 7 -16.03 3.45 -5.05
C ASP A 7 -17.34 2.67 -5.00
N ASN A 8 -17.58 1.91 -3.93
CA ASN A 8 -18.74 1.02 -3.78
C ASN A 8 -20.09 1.73 -4.02
N GLU A 9 -20.20 3.02 -3.66
CA GLU A 9 -21.40 3.82 -3.90
C GLU A 9 -21.77 3.98 -5.39
N ASN A 10 -20.81 3.77 -6.28
CA ASN A 10 -21.00 3.81 -7.73
C ASN A 10 -21.39 2.45 -8.32
N ILE A 11 -21.53 1.42 -7.50
CA ILE A 11 -22.01 0.10 -7.87
C ILE A 11 -23.45 -0.04 -7.38
N LYS A 12 -24.42 -0.18 -8.31
CA LYS A 12 -25.84 -0.25 -7.98
C LYS A 12 -26.50 -1.39 -8.76
N ASP A 13 -26.94 -2.41 -8.03
CA ASP A 13 -27.57 -3.61 -8.61
C ASP A 13 -26.66 -4.25 -9.69
N ASP A 14 -27.06 -4.17 -10.94
CA ASP A 14 -26.35 -4.71 -12.10
C ASP A 14 -25.57 -3.67 -12.91
N LYS A 15 -25.46 -2.42 -12.39
CA LYS A 15 -24.82 -1.30 -13.06
C LYS A 15 -23.67 -0.70 -12.27
N ILE A 16 -22.68 -0.22 -12.99
CA ILE A 16 -21.53 0.52 -12.45
C ILE A 16 -21.38 1.86 -13.16
N PHE A 17 -21.14 2.89 -12.39
CA PHE A 17 -21.01 4.26 -12.85
C PHE A 17 -19.58 4.75 -12.66
N ILE A 18 -18.85 5.00 -13.76
CA ILE A 18 -17.49 5.56 -13.72
C ILE A 18 -17.59 7.06 -13.88
N THR A 19 -16.95 7.81 -12.98
CA THR A 19 -16.95 9.29 -12.97
C THR A 19 -15.53 9.83 -12.90
N GLY A 20 -15.39 11.16 -13.02
CA GLY A 20 -14.13 11.87 -12.84
C GLY A 20 -13.10 11.62 -13.96
N GLN A 21 -11.83 11.48 -13.60
CA GLN A 21 -10.73 11.41 -14.58
C GLN A 21 -10.78 10.18 -15.49
N ASP A 22 -11.34 9.08 -15.00
CA ASP A 22 -11.43 7.83 -15.76
C ASP A 22 -12.40 7.94 -16.95
N VAL A 23 -13.41 8.81 -16.89
CA VAL A 23 -14.29 9.11 -18.05
C VAL A 23 -13.48 9.67 -19.21
N ASN A 24 -12.63 10.68 -18.95
CA ASN A 24 -11.74 11.23 -19.96
C ASN A 24 -10.73 10.20 -20.47
N HIS A 25 -10.22 9.34 -19.60
CA HIS A 25 -9.30 8.27 -19.97
C HIS A 25 -9.98 7.26 -20.92
N ILE A 26 -11.19 6.82 -20.59
CA ILE A 26 -11.99 5.90 -21.41
C ILE A 26 -12.28 6.52 -22.78
N LYS A 27 -12.83 7.74 -22.79
CA LYS A 27 -13.34 8.41 -23.98
C LYS A 27 -12.25 8.90 -24.92
N ASN A 28 -11.27 9.62 -24.39
CA ASN A 28 -10.31 10.39 -25.20
C ASN A 28 -8.94 9.76 -25.33
N VAL A 29 -8.47 9.02 -24.31
CA VAL A 29 -7.15 8.41 -24.32
C VAL A 29 -7.24 6.99 -24.88
N LEU A 30 -8.07 6.14 -24.31
CA LEU A 30 -8.24 4.74 -24.72
C LEU A 30 -9.20 4.62 -25.91
N ARG A 31 -10.11 5.57 -26.07
CA ARG A 31 -11.13 5.63 -27.12
C ARG A 31 -11.98 4.36 -27.17
N LEU A 32 -12.39 3.89 -25.99
CA LEU A 32 -13.25 2.73 -25.88
C LEU A 32 -14.64 3.06 -26.39
N SER A 33 -15.31 2.03 -26.88
CA SER A 33 -16.63 2.11 -27.51
C SER A 33 -17.69 1.43 -26.65
N ILE A 34 -18.96 1.77 -26.90
CA ILE A 34 -20.10 1.01 -26.38
C ILE A 34 -19.95 -0.45 -26.77
N GLU A 35 -20.42 -1.40 -25.95
CA GLU A 35 -20.27 -2.84 -26.04
C GLU A 35 -18.88 -3.40 -25.70
N GLU A 36 -17.85 -2.56 -25.55
CA GLU A 36 -16.55 -3.05 -25.10
C GLU A 36 -16.56 -3.46 -23.62
N LYS A 37 -15.83 -4.55 -23.34
CA LYS A 37 -15.69 -5.06 -21.98
C LYS A 37 -14.47 -4.48 -21.28
N ILE A 38 -14.67 -4.05 -20.04
CA ILE A 38 -13.64 -3.57 -19.12
C ILE A 38 -13.74 -4.31 -17.79
N LEU A 39 -12.65 -4.33 -17.05
CA LEU A 39 -12.62 -4.85 -15.68
C LEU A 39 -12.77 -3.68 -14.72
N ILE A 40 -13.73 -3.76 -13.82
CA ILE A 40 -13.97 -2.75 -12.79
C ILE A 40 -13.75 -3.38 -11.43
N CYS A 41 -12.88 -2.75 -10.62
CA CYS A 41 -12.57 -3.19 -9.27
C CYS A 41 -13.22 -2.26 -8.27
N ASP A 42 -13.90 -2.82 -7.28
CA ASP A 42 -14.39 -2.08 -6.12
C ASP A 42 -13.21 -1.81 -5.19
N LYS A 43 -12.91 -0.54 -4.94
CA LYS A 43 -11.79 -0.11 -4.08
C LYS A 43 -11.88 -0.65 -2.65
N SER A 44 -13.09 -0.92 -2.16
CA SER A 44 -13.35 -1.26 -0.76
C SER A 44 -13.41 -2.75 -0.48
N SER A 45 -13.84 -3.57 -1.45
CA SER A 45 -14.12 -4.99 -1.23
C SER A 45 -13.22 -5.94 -2.02
N ALA A 46 -12.29 -5.42 -2.82
CA ALA A 46 -11.48 -6.19 -3.77
C ALA A 46 -12.28 -7.05 -4.76
N LYS A 47 -13.59 -6.81 -4.87
CA LYS A 47 -14.43 -7.47 -5.85
C LYS A 47 -14.17 -6.91 -7.23
N ASN A 48 -14.08 -7.80 -8.20
CA ASN A 48 -13.85 -7.44 -9.59
C ASN A 48 -15.08 -7.80 -10.43
N TYR A 49 -15.39 -6.93 -11.38
CA TYR A 49 -16.53 -7.10 -12.27
C TYR A 49 -16.08 -6.97 -13.73
N VAL A 50 -16.28 -8.01 -14.52
CA VAL A 50 -16.27 -7.86 -15.97
C VAL A 50 -17.53 -7.11 -16.34
N SER A 51 -17.38 -5.92 -16.87
CA SER A 51 -18.49 -5.03 -17.18
C SER A 51 -18.44 -4.57 -18.63
N LYS A 52 -19.62 -4.35 -19.21
CA LYS A 52 -19.78 -3.89 -20.58
C LYS A 52 -20.18 -2.42 -20.57
N ILE A 53 -19.56 -1.61 -21.39
CA ILE A 53 -19.89 -0.19 -21.55
C ILE A 53 -21.23 -0.06 -22.27
N GLU A 54 -22.22 0.54 -21.64
CA GLU A 54 -23.53 0.77 -22.20
C GLU A 54 -23.71 2.21 -22.73
N ASN A 55 -23.12 3.19 -22.03
CA ASN A 55 -23.21 4.58 -22.42
C ASN A 55 -21.94 5.37 -22.04
N ILE A 56 -21.58 6.35 -22.86
CA ILE A 56 -20.44 7.25 -22.62
C ILE A 56 -20.92 8.69 -22.78
N GLU A 57 -21.05 9.40 -21.67
CA GLU A 57 -21.39 10.83 -21.62
C GLU A 57 -20.14 11.71 -21.41
N ASN A 58 -20.33 12.98 -21.10
CA ASN A 58 -19.20 13.89 -20.91
C ASN A 58 -18.48 13.69 -19.56
N ASP A 59 -19.21 13.30 -18.53
CA ASP A 59 -18.78 13.17 -17.14
C ASP A 59 -19.15 11.83 -16.50
N LEU A 60 -19.72 10.91 -17.29
CA LEU A 60 -20.21 9.61 -16.82
C LEU A 60 -19.99 8.53 -17.88
N VAL A 61 -19.54 7.35 -17.44
CA VAL A 61 -19.60 6.12 -18.22
C VAL A 61 -20.46 5.12 -17.43
N GLU A 62 -21.53 4.64 -18.08
CA GLU A 62 -22.42 3.64 -17.53
C GLU A 62 -22.04 2.27 -18.08
N CYS A 63 -21.89 1.30 -17.17
CA CYS A 63 -21.54 -0.07 -17.49
C CYS A 63 -22.56 -1.03 -16.89
N SER A 64 -22.89 -2.11 -17.60
CA SER A 64 -23.63 -3.25 -17.04
C SER A 64 -22.65 -4.33 -16.56
N ILE A 65 -22.94 -4.94 -15.41
CA ILE A 65 -22.18 -6.07 -14.89
C ILE A 65 -22.50 -7.31 -15.74
N VAL A 66 -21.46 -7.94 -16.30
CA VAL A 66 -21.60 -9.22 -17.03
C VAL A 66 -21.37 -10.38 -16.08
N GLU A 67 -20.34 -10.30 -15.24
CA GLU A 67 -20.01 -11.33 -14.25
C GLU A 67 -19.14 -10.73 -13.13
N GLU A 68 -19.29 -11.25 -11.92
CA GLU A 68 -18.37 -11.02 -10.82
C GLU A 68 -17.22 -12.03 -10.94
N VAL A 69 -15.98 -11.56 -10.86
CA VAL A 69 -14.79 -12.40 -10.96
C VAL A 69 -13.91 -12.20 -9.73
N GLN A 70 -13.29 -13.26 -9.28
CA GLN A 70 -12.33 -13.15 -8.19
C GLN A 70 -11.03 -12.56 -8.74
N GLY A 71 -10.45 -11.61 -8.00
CA GLY A 71 -9.11 -11.11 -8.28
C GLY A 71 -8.04 -12.16 -7.96
N ASP A 72 -6.94 -12.08 -8.65
CA ASP A 72 -5.80 -13.00 -8.52
C ASP A 72 -4.47 -12.27 -8.29
N SER A 73 -4.52 -10.94 -8.13
CA SER A 73 -3.33 -10.11 -7.98
C SER A 73 -2.88 -9.91 -6.53
N GLU A 74 -3.73 -10.24 -5.57
CA GLU A 74 -3.42 -10.09 -4.15
C GLU A 74 -3.09 -11.45 -3.53
N GLY A 75 -1.98 -11.48 -2.78
CA GLY A 75 -1.53 -12.66 -2.07
C GLY A 75 -2.15 -12.82 -0.69
N ASN A 76 -1.57 -13.72 0.08
CA ASN A 76 -1.99 -14.03 1.46
C ASN A 76 -1.25 -13.19 2.51
N VAL A 77 -0.50 -12.17 2.11
CA VAL A 77 0.26 -11.30 3.00
C VAL A 77 -0.27 -9.87 2.96
N GLU A 78 -0.82 -9.40 4.06
CA GLU A 78 -1.15 -8.00 4.28
C GLU A 78 0.08 -7.29 4.86
N LEU A 79 0.89 -6.63 4.00
CA LEU A 79 2.10 -5.92 4.42
C LEU A 79 1.83 -4.43 4.56
N HIS A 80 2.06 -3.88 5.75
CA HIS A 80 1.97 -2.47 6.05
C HIS A 80 3.34 -1.85 6.30
N ILE A 81 3.63 -0.73 5.64
CA ILE A 81 4.89 0.01 5.85
C ILE A 81 4.62 1.29 6.64
N PHE A 82 5.13 1.32 7.87
CA PHE A 82 5.21 2.50 8.71
C PHE A 82 6.48 3.27 8.33
N GLN A 83 6.31 4.37 7.61
CA GLN A 83 7.43 5.12 7.03
C GLN A 83 7.66 6.42 7.78
N GLY A 84 8.80 6.53 8.48
CA GLY A 84 9.28 7.80 9.01
C GLY A 84 9.40 8.83 7.87
N LEU A 85 8.78 10.02 8.04
CA LEU A 85 8.65 11.02 6.99
C LEU A 85 10.00 11.33 6.34
N PRO A 86 10.24 10.94 5.08
CA PRO A 86 11.47 11.23 4.37
C PRO A 86 11.43 12.61 3.71
N LYS A 87 12.60 13.10 3.27
CA LYS A 87 12.72 14.36 2.53
C LYS A 87 12.29 14.21 1.07
N ALA A 88 11.97 15.34 0.46
CA ALA A 88 11.66 15.47 -0.96
C ALA A 88 10.57 14.49 -1.45
N ASP A 89 10.77 13.90 -2.61
CA ASP A 89 9.80 13.04 -3.28
C ASP A 89 9.96 11.55 -2.93
N LYS A 90 10.77 11.22 -1.92
CA LYS A 90 11.04 9.83 -1.55
C LYS A 90 9.79 9.08 -1.08
N MET A 91 8.88 9.75 -0.37
CA MET A 91 7.60 9.12 0.01
C MET A 91 6.79 8.72 -1.22
N GLU A 92 6.81 9.54 -2.27
CA GLU A 92 6.13 9.24 -3.53
C GLU A 92 6.73 8.02 -4.23
N LEU A 93 8.06 7.91 -4.24
CA LEU A 93 8.76 6.74 -4.77
C LEU A 93 8.47 5.47 -3.96
N ILE A 94 8.46 5.57 -2.61
CA ILE A 94 8.12 4.45 -1.71
C ILE A 94 6.71 3.95 -2.00
N ILE A 95 5.74 4.85 -2.09
CA ILE A 95 4.34 4.50 -2.37
C ILE A 95 4.22 3.87 -3.75
N GLN A 96 4.79 4.51 -4.79
CA GLN A 96 4.73 3.97 -6.14
C GLN A 96 5.31 2.56 -6.21
N LYS A 97 6.57 2.38 -5.80
CA LYS A 97 7.25 1.10 -5.90
C LYS A 97 6.76 0.08 -4.89
N GLY A 98 6.36 0.52 -3.71
CA GLY A 98 5.76 -0.35 -2.71
C GLY A 98 4.42 -0.93 -3.18
N THR A 99 3.60 -0.13 -3.85
CA THR A 99 2.35 -0.61 -4.48
C THR A 99 2.63 -1.67 -5.53
N GLU A 100 3.61 -1.44 -6.42
CA GLU A 100 4.04 -2.43 -7.43
C GLU A 100 4.56 -3.74 -6.80
N LEU A 101 5.13 -3.67 -5.59
CA LEU A 101 5.73 -4.80 -4.86
C LEU A 101 4.77 -5.47 -3.86
N GLY A 102 3.48 -5.13 -3.86
CA GLY A 102 2.48 -5.82 -3.04
C GLY A 102 2.20 -5.20 -1.66
N ILE A 103 2.81 -4.06 -1.28
CA ILE A 103 2.46 -3.39 -0.01
C ILE A 103 0.97 -3.05 0.01
N SER A 104 0.29 -3.36 1.12
CA SER A 104 -1.15 -3.21 1.29
C SER A 104 -1.55 -1.87 1.90
N SER A 105 -0.65 -1.24 2.68
CA SER A 105 -0.90 0.09 3.26
C SER A 105 0.39 0.83 3.59
N PHE A 106 0.34 2.16 3.50
CA PHE A 106 1.44 3.06 3.86
C PHE A 106 1.00 3.96 5.01
N ILE A 107 1.74 3.91 6.10
CA ILE A 107 1.48 4.70 7.31
C ILE A 107 2.62 5.70 7.51
N PRO A 108 2.45 6.98 7.15
CA PRO A 108 3.45 7.99 7.46
C PRO A 108 3.62 8.15 8.97
N VAL A 109 4.86 8.24 9.45
CA VAL A 109 5.14 8.37 10.89
C VAL A 109 6.03 9.56 11.17
N LYS A 110 5.63 10.38 12.14
CA LYS A 110 6.44 11.48 12.67
C LYS A 110 7.35 10.96 13.78
N LEU A 111 8.63 10.89 13.47
CA LEU A 111 9.71 10.42 14.36
C LEU A 111 10.63 11.58 14.73
N SER A 112 11.45 11.39 15.78
CA SER A 112 12.32 12.42 16.32
C SER A 112 13.30 13.00 15.31
N ARG A 113 13.84 12.15 14.43
CA ARG A 113 14.82 12.54 13.41
C ARG A 113 14.20 12.92 12.06
N CYS A 114 12.87 13.03 11.97
CA CYS A 114 12.22 13.58 10.80
C CYS A 114 12.51 15.08 10.67
N ILE A 115 13.10 15.50 9.54
CA ILE A 115 13.31 16.91 9.22
C ILE A 115 12.03 17.54 8.67
N VAL A 116 11.28 16.77 7.90
CA VAL A 116 9.98 17.19 7.34
C VAL A 116 8.98 17.28 8.49
N LYS A 117 8.31 18.42 8.55
CA LYS A 117 7.18 18.64 9.46
C LYS A 117 5.94 18.86 8.61
N LEU A 118 4.94 18.05 8.81
CA LEU A 118 3.62 18.22 8.21
C LEU A 118 2.65 18.60 9.33
N ASP A 119 1.81 19.55 9.05
CA ASP A 119 0.75 19.97 9.97
C ASP A 119 -0.52 20.38 9.20
N GLY A 120 -1.66 20.10 9.80
CA GLY A 120 -2.98 20.57 9.37
C GLY A 120 -3.24 20.41 7.88
N LYS A 121 -3.39 21.53 7.16
CA LYS A 121 -3.75 21.52 5.74
C LYS A 121 -2.70 20.90 4.83
N ASP A 122 -1.44 20.97 5.21
CA ASP A 122 -0.34 20.41 4.38
C ASP A 122 -0.31 18.88 4.50
N GLU A 123 -0.66 18.34 5.65
CA GLU A 123 -0.83 16.90 5.86
C GLU A 123 -1.91 16.33 4.93
N VAL A 124 -3.11 16.91 4.95
CA VAL A 124 -4.23 16.47 4.11
C VAL A 124 -3.86 16.51 2.62
N LYS A 125 -3.30 17.64 2.15
CA LYS A 125 -2.87 17.77 0.75
C LYS A 125 -1.83 16.74 0.34
N LYS A 126 -0.88 16.42 1.23
CA LYS A 126 0.15 15.41 0.96
C LYS A 126 -0.45 14.02 0.92
N GLN A 127 -1.33 13.69 1.86
CA GLN A 127 -2.03 12.40 1.88
C GLN A 127 -2.86 12.20 0.61
N ASP A 128 -3.66 13.19 0.19
CA ASP A 128 -4.43 13.14 -1.05
C ASP A 128 -3.53 12.90 -2.28
N ARG A 129 -2.38 13.58 -2.33
CA ARG A 129 -1.41 13.39 -3.41
C ARG A 129 -0.81 11.98 -3.39
N TRP A 130 -0.43 11.48 -2.23
CA TRP A 130 0.14 10.16 -2.05
C TRP A 130 -0.88 9.05 -2.37
N GLN A 131 -2.14 9.23 -1.98
CA GLN A 131 -3.21 8.30 -2.33
C GLN A 131 -3.40 8.20 -3.86
N LYS A 132 -3.35 9.32 -4.57
CA LYS A 132 -3.40 9.33 -6.05
C LYS A 132 -2.22 8.59 -6.68
N ILE A 133 -1.03 8.67 -6.10
CA ILE A 133 0.14 7.92 -6.58
C ILE A 133 -0.08 6.41 -6.39
N SER A 134 -0.61 6.00 -5.24
CA SER A 134 -1.00 4.61 -4.97
C SER A 134 -2.03 4.12 -6.00
N GLU A 135 -3.08 4.89 -6.28
CA GLU A 135 -4.10 4.55 -7.29
C GLU A 135 -3.51 4.35 -8.69
N VAL A 136 -2.63 5.26 -9.12
CA VAL A 136 -1.97 5.18 -10.43
C VAL A 136 -1.06 3.95 -10.51
N ALA A 137 -0.30 3.68 -9.44
CA ALA A 137 0.58 2.53 -9.37
C ALA A 137 -0.21 1.21 -9.36
N ALA A 138 -1.31 1.12 -8.61
CA ALA A 138 -2.19 -0.05 -8.57
C ALA A 138 -2.82 -0.35 -9.94
N LYS A 139 -3.29 0.69 -10.65
CA LYS A 139 -3.79 0.54 -12.02
C LYS A 139 -2.72 0.01 -12.98
N GLN A 140 -1.51 0.54 -12.89
CA GLN A 140 -0.40 0.16 -13.77
C GLN A 140 0.11 -1.25 -13.48
N SER A 141 0.21 -1.64 -12.21
CA SER A 141 0.68 -2.97 -11.80
C SER A 141 -0.40 -4.06 -11.89
N GLY A 142 -1.64 -3.68 -12.19
CA GLY A 142 -2.76 -4.63 -12.34
C GLY A 142 -3.32 -5.15 -11.03
N ARG A 143 -3.05 -4.49 -9.89
CA ARG A 143 -3.58 -4.88 -8.58
C ARG A 143 -5.11 -4.83 -8.54
N ASP A 144 -5.70 -5.60 -7.67
CA ASP A 144 -7.15 -5.63 -7.40
C ASP A 144 -7.54 -4.64 -6.29
N ILE A 145 -6.58 -4.28 -5.43
CA ILE A 145 -6.75 -3.33 -4.34
C ILE A 145 -5.88 -2.09 -4.58
N VAL A 146 -6.38 -0.93 -4.19
CA VAL A 146 -5.59 0.29 -4.09
C VAL A 146 -5.04 0.40 -2.66
N PRO A 147 -3.71 0.30 -2.44
CA PRO A 147 -3.15 0.47 -1.11
C PRO A 147 -3.53 1.82 -0.49
N GLU A 148 -3.99 1.77 0.75
CA GLU A 148 -4.35 2.98 1.49
C GLU A 148 -3.09 3.72 1.96
N VAL A 149 -3.09 5.05 1.81
CA VAL A 149 -2.14 5.92 2.47
C VAL A 149 -2.84 6.55 3.68
N MET A 150 -2.54 6.03 4.86
CA MET A 150 -3.17 6.45 6.11
C MET A 150 -2.76 7.87 6.54
N HIS A 151 -3.49 8.43 7.49
CA HIS A 151 -3.12 9.68 8.16
C HIS A 151 -1.78 9.54 8.91
N LEU A 152 -1.08 10.67 9.02
CA LEU A 152 0.17 10.76 9.77
C LEU A 152 -0.01 10.29 11.22
N LYS A 153 0.84 9.37 11.65
CA LYS A 153 0.90 8.87 13.02
C LYS A 153 2.11 9.43 13.75
N ASN A 154 2.02 9.52 15.07
CA ASN A 154 3.20 9.69 15.93
C ASN A 154 3.65 8.34 16.51
N LEU A 155 4.79 8.33 17.22
CA LEU A 155 5.35 7.12 17.80
C LEU A 155 4.38 6.41 18.77
N ASN A 156 3.64 7.14 19.60
CA ASN A 156 2.71 6.53 20.55
C ASN A 156 1.53 5.85 19.84
N GLU A 157 0.98 6.49 18.82
CA GLU A 157 -0.06 5.89 17.97
C GLU A 157 0.45 4.64 17.26
N THR A 158 1.69 4.68 16.75
CA THR A 158 2.34 3.51 16.13
C THR A 158 2.50 2.36 17.12
N ILE A 159 2.96 2.64 18.33
CA ILE A 159 3.10 1.63 19.40
C ILE A 159 1.76 0.97 19.72
N ASN A 160 0.68 1.73 19.80
CA ASN A 160 -0.66 1.19 20.09
C ASN A 160 -1.17 0.21 18.99
N MET A 161 -0.64 0.30 17.79
CA MET A 161 -1.01 -0.57 16.67
C MET A 161 -0.20 -1.88 16.62
N ILE A 162 0.89 -2.01 17.37
CA ILE A 162 1.79 -3.19 17.28
C ILE A 162 1.03 -4.50 17.48
N SER A 163 0.10 -4.54 18.43
CA SER A 163 -0.67 -5.75 18.76
C SER A 163 -1.71 -6.16 17.68
N GLU A 164 -1.92 -5.33 16.65
CA GLU A 164 -2.83 -5.63 15.54
C GLU A 164 -2.18 -6.52 14.48
N TYR A 165 -0.86 -6.76 14.57
CA TYR A 165 -0.06 -7.48 13.60
C TYR A 165 0.43 -8.82 14.13
N ASP A 166 0.52 -9.80 13.26
CA ASP A 166 1.17 -11.08 13.57
C ASP A 166 2.67 -10.91 13.77
N LEU A 167 3.26 -9.96 13.04
CA LEU A 167 4.65 -9.57 13.15
C LEU A 167 4.81 -8.07 12.89
N PHE A 168 5.30 -7.33 13.87
CA PHE A 168 5.69 -5.94 13.73
C PHE A 168 7.22 -5.82 13.75
N LEU A 169 7.80 -5.45 12.62
CA LEU A 169 9.26 -5.31 12.43
C LEU A 169 9.70 -3.88 12.59
N VAL A 170 10.93 -3.69 13.06
CA VAL A 170 11.61 -2.38 13.11
C VAL A 170 12.96 -2.53 12.43
N ALA A 171 13.15 -1.91 11.28
CA ALA A 171 14.42 -1.90 10.58
C ALA A 171 15.39 -0.93 11.25
N PHE A 172 16.49 -1.45 11.84
CA PHE A 172 17.44 -0.65 12.59
C PHE A 172 18.88 -0.99 12.21
N GLU A 173 19.68 0.02 11.87
CA GLU A 173 21.03 -0.15 11.36
C GLU A 173 22.06 -0.60 12.41
N GLU A 174 21.76 -0.45 13.70
CA GLU A 174 22.65 -0.89 14.77
C GLU A 174 22.35 -2.36 15.21
N GLU A 175 21.22 -2.95 14.79
CA GLU A 175 20.94 -4.38 14.99
C GLU A 175 21.85 -5.23 14.09
N LYS A 176 22.40 -6.32 14.64
CA LYS A 176 23.37 -7.18 13.91
C LYS A 176 23.02 -8.66 13.90
N ASP A 177 22.28 -9.11 14.89
CA ASP A 177 22.07 -10.51 15.16
C ASP A 177 20.72 -11.04 14.66
N ASN A 178 19.67 -10.24 14.80
CA ASN A 178 18.32 -10.63 14.39
C ASN A 178 18.02 -10.19 12.96
N THR A 179 18.00 -11.14 12.04
CA THR A 179 17.78 -10.87 10.61
C THR A 179 16.30 -10.94 10.24
N LEU A 180 15.90 -10.18 9.19
CA LEU A 180 14.58 -10.30 8.58
C LEU A 180 14.23 -11.77 8.28
N LYS A 181 15.16 -12.52 7.70
CA LYS A 181 14.98 -13.94 7.38
C LYS A 181 14.59 -14.78 8.61
N ASN A 182 15.25 -14.54 9.75
CA ASN A 182 14.97 -15.29 10.98
C ASN A 182 13.53 -15.05 11.46
N GLU A 183 13.02 -13.83 11.37
CA GLU A 183 11.66 -13.53 11.78
C GLU A 183 10.61 -14.10 10.80
N LEU A 184 10.85 -14.03 9.50
CA LEU A 184 9.93 -14.59 8.51
C LEU A 184 9.86 -16.12 8.59
N LEU A 185 10.97 -16.80 8.82
CA LEU A 185 10.99 -18.27 9.00
C LEU A 185 10.19 -18.74 10.22
N LYS A 186 10.04 -17.91 11.26
CA LYS A 186 9.19 -18.23 12.42
C LYS A 186 7.70 -18.19 12.11
N LEU A 187 7.30 -17.44 11.07
CA LEU A 187 5.90 -17.35 10.64
C LEU A 187 5.51 -18.39 9.62
N LYS A 188 6.49 -18.90 8.86
CA LYS A 188 6.25 -19.79 7.73
C LYS A 188 5.41 -21.00 8.15
N ASP A 189 4.39 -21.32 7.37
CA ASP A 189 3.49 -22.48 7.55
C ASP A 189 2.60 -22.44 8.82
N ILE A 190 2.52 -21.31 9.53
CA ILE A 190 1.68 -21.19 10.74
C ILE A 190 0.24 -20.83 10.39
N LYS A 191 0.05 -19.96 9.40
CA LYS A 191 -1.26 -19.44 8.99
C LYS A 191 -1.40 -19.46 7.47
N SER A 192 -2.65 -19.39 7.01
CA SER A 192 -2.97 -19.15 5.59
C SER A 192 -2.84 -17.69 5.16
N GLU A 193 -2.94 -16.77 6.10
CA GLU A 193 -2.88 -15.32 5.87
C GLU A 193 -2.04 -14.68 6.97
N TYR A 194 -1.26 -13.66 6.59
CA TYR A 194 -0.37 -12.94 7.50
C TYR A 194 -0.61 -11.44 7.45
N LYS A 195 -0.70 -10.81 8.62
CA LYS A 195 -0.70 -9.36 8.75
C LYS A 195 0.63 -8.89 9.33
N ILE A 196 1.48 -8.31 8.49
CA ILE A 196 2.86 -7.93 8.83
C ILE A 196 3.02 -6.43 8.73
N ALA A 197 3.74 -5.83 9.66
CA ALA A 197 4.15 -4.45 9.59
C ALA A 197 5.66 -4.29 9.65
N CYS A 198 6.19 -3.24 9.02
CA CYS A 198 7.57 -2.83 9.21
C CYS A 198 7.67 -1.32 9.37
N LEU A 199 8.29 -0.87 10.48
CA LEU A 199 8.67 0.53 10.67
C LEU A 199 10.06 0.77 10.07
N VAL A 200 10.11 1.76 9.19
CA VAL A 200 11.31 2.25 8.51
C VAL A 200 11.60 3.68 8.97
N GLY A 201 12.80 3.96 9.44
CA GLY A 201 13.21 5.31 9.84
C GLY A 201 13.33 6.29 8.67
N PRO A 202 13.32 7.61 8.92
CA PRO A 202 13.70 8.62 7.94
C PRO A 202 15.21 8.53 7.62
N GLU A 203 15.75 9.46 6.83
CA GLU A 203 17.18 9.49 6.51
C GLU A 203 18.11 9.59 7.74
N GLY A 204 17.63 10.14 8.83
CA GLY A 204 18.37 10.21 10.11
C GLY A 204 18.29 8.93 10.93
N GLY A 205 17.57 7.90 10.47
CA GLY A 205 17.31 6.65 11.18
C GLY A 205 16.38 6.84 12.39
N LEU A 206 16.32 5.82 13.23
CA LEU A 206 15.61 5.82 14.52
C LEU A 206 16.57 6.18 15.66
N THR A 207 16.04 6.76 16.73
CA THR A 207 16.81 6.88 17.97
C THR A 207 16.75 5.56 18.76
N LYS A 208 17.75 5.30 19.60
CA LYS A 208 17.76 4.12 20.49
C LYS A 208 16.55 4.08 21.42
N GLU A 209 16.11 5.25 21.87
CA GLU A 209 14.93 5.38 22.72
C GLU A 209 13.65 4.98 21.97
N GLU A 210 13.48 5.40 20.72
CA GLU A 210 12.35 4.99 19.88
C GLU A 210 12.34 3.48 19.67
N VAL A 211 13.51 2.90 19.36
CA VAL A 211 13.66 1.45 19.13
C VAL A 211 13.33 0.68 20.40
N LEU A 212 13.89 1.06 21.56
CA LEU A 212 13.65 0.42 22.85
C LEU A 212 12.15 0.40 23.18
N ARG A 213 11.47 1.55 23.02
CA ARG A 213 10.03 1.66 23.28
C ARG A 213 9.18 0.77 22.38
N LEU A 214 9.55 0.64 21.11
CA LEU A 214 8.87 -0.25 20.17
C LEU A 214 9.08 -1.73 20.56
N GLU A 215 10.31 -2.10 20.91
CA GLU A 215 10.67 -3.44 21.33
C GLU A 215 9.98 -3.88 22.63
N GLU A 216 9.93 -3.01 23.63
CA GLU A 216 9.21 -3.22 24.90
C GLU A 216 7.71 -3.48 24.69
N ASN A 217 7.13 -2.99 23.57
CA ASN A 217 5.74 -3.20 23.20
C ASN A 217 5.54 -4.35 22.19
N GLY A 218 6.57 -5.16 21.96
CA GLY A 218 6.45 -6.42 21.20
C GLY A 218 6.97 -6.38 19.77
N ALA A 219 7.44 -5.23 19.28
CA ALA A 219 8.05 -5.16 17.96
C ALA A 219 9.38 -5.97 17.92
N LYS A 220 9.72 -6.50 16.75
CA LYS A 220 10.97 -7.22 16.50
C LYS A 220 11.95 -6.33 15.76
N VAL A 221 13.04 -5.96 16.44
CA VAL A 221 14.13 -5.20 15.83
C VAL A 221 14.92 -6.11 14.92
N ILE A 222 15.17 -5.66 13.68
CA ILE A 222 15.84 -6.49 12.67
C ILE A 222 16.95 -5.72 11.95
N THR A 223 17.96 -6.48 11.54
CA THR A 223 18.96 -6.02 10.57
C THR A 223 18.60 -6.46 9.15
N LEU A 224 18.96 -5.63 8.17
CA LEU A 224 18.85 -5.93 6.74
C LEU A 224 20.21 -6.28 6.11
N GLY A 225 21.19 -6.64 6.96
CA GLY A 225 22.54 -7.00 6.56
C GLY A 225 23.57 -5.88 6.74
N ASN A 226 24.79 -6.12 6.28
CA ASN A 226 25.96 -5.28 6.57
C ASN A 226 26.01 -3.92 5.83
N ARG A 227 25.11 -3.71 4.86
CA ARG A 227 25.07 -2.47 4.08
C ARG A 227 23.98 -1.54 4.61
N ILE A 228 24.34 -0.26 4.79
CA ILE A 228 23.33 0.76 5.11
C ILE A 228 22.53 1.04 3.84
N LEU A 229 21.23 0.79 3.91
CA LEU A 229 20.28 1.07 2.85
C LEU A 229 19.70 2.48 3.03
N ARG A 230 19.38 3.14 1.93
CA ARG A 230 18.58 4.37 1.99
C ARG A 230 17.14 4.04 2.38
N THR A 231 16.45 4.96 3.04
CA THR A 231 15.10 4.76 3.57
C THR A 231 14.12 4.24 2.50
N GLU A 232 14.18 4.79 1.29
CA GLU A 232 13.38 4.34 0.15
C GLU A 232 13.73 2.90 -0.29
N THR A 233 15.00 2.52 -0.20
CA THR A 233 15.45 1.16 -0.54
C THR A 233 15.01 0.14 0.50
N VAL A 234 14.95 0.54 1.79
CA VAL A 234 14.50 -0.34 2.88
C VAL A 234 13.08 -0.83 2.64
N ALA A 235 12.13 0.06 2.34
CA ALA A 235 10.75 -0.32 2.08
C ALA A 235 10.61 -1.32 0.92
N MET A 236 11.35 -1.09 -0.18
CA MET A 236 11.37 -2.00 -1.33
C MET A 236 11.99 -3.36 -1.00
N TYR A 237 13.09 -3.36 -0.24
CA TYR A 237 13.76 -4.59 0.19
C TYR A 237 12.85 -5.43 1.08
N ILE A 238 12.19 -4.82 2.07
CA ILE A 238 11.23 -5.50 2.94
C ILE A 238 10.10 -6.11 2.12
N ALA A 239 9.45 -5.32 1.26
CA ALA A 239 8.35 -5.79 0.44
C ALA A 239 8.76 -6.99 -0.42
N SER A 240 9.83 -6.85 -1.19
CA SER A 240 10.31 -7.95 -2.05
C SER A 240 10.66 -9.22 -1.28
N THR A 241 11.28 -9.07 -0.10
CA THR A 241 11.70 -10.24 0.69
C THR A 241 10.51 -10.93 1.36
N VAL A 242 9.57 -10.16 1.90
CA VAL A 242 8.36 -10.69 2.55
C VAL A 242 7.51 -11.45 1.53
N MET A 243 7.23 -10.84 0.37
CA MET A 243 6.43 -11.48 -0.69
C MET A 243 7.13 -12.72 -1.24
N TYR A 244 8.44 -12.67 -1.48
CA TYR A 244 9.21 -13.82 -1.94
C TYR A 244 9.14 -15.00 -0.96
N GLU A 245 9.28 -14.75 0.35
CA GLU A 245 9.35 -15.81 1.36
C GLU A 245 7.98 -16.40 1.72
N LEU A 246 6.91 -15.59 1.66
CA LEU A 246 5.59 -15.99 2.17
C LEU A 246 4.52 -16.20 1.10
N GLU A 247 4.63 -15.57 -0.08
CA GLU A 247 3.64 -15.71 -1.15
C GLU A 247 4.09 -16.65 -2.27
N MET A 248 5.38 -16.65 -2.61
CA MET A 248 5.88 -17.37 -3.80
C MET A 248 6.30 -18.82 -3.53
N ASN A 249 5.94 -19.38 -2.38
CA ASN A 249 6.31 -20.75 -1.99
C ASN A 249 5.13 -21.70 -1.95
#